data_4e7d6bfaca8262ea325f04f85af7602f
#
_entry.id   4e7d6bfaca8262ea325f04f85af7602f
#
_cell.length_a   1.000
_cell.length_b   1.000
_cell.length_c   1.000
_cell.angle_alpha   90.00
_cell.angle_beta   90.00
_cell.angle_gamma   90.00
#
_symmetry.space_group_name_H-M   'P 1'
#
loop_
_entity.id
_entity.type
_entity.pdbx_description
1 polymer ?
#
loop_
_entity_poly.entity_id
_entity_poly.type
_entity_poly.pdbx_seq_one_letter_code
_entity_poly.pdbx_strand_id
1 'polypeptide(L)'
;MAKFYRSEDRTVLFELFGAGTSVENLKNLKANTTDAAVEKHVPVVTQDGNKVSVAVSSVEHPMLPEHYIMGVYIETKNGGQLHRFQTGDTPKATFTLADGDEF
;
A
#
# COMPACT_ATOMS: atom_id res chain seq x y z
N MET A 1 12.75 4.33 -7.91
CA MET A 1 11.53 3.64 -7.49
C MET A 1 11.63 3.27 -6.03
N ALA A 2 10.57 3.46 -5.29
CA ALA A 2 10.53 3.15 -3.88
C ALA A 2 10.61 1.64 -3.63
N LYS A 3 11.25 1.27 -2.55
CA LYS A 3 11.33 -0.13 -2.14
C LYS A 3 10.70 -0.31 -0.78
N PHE A 4 10.01 -1.42 -0.63
CA PHE A 4 9.40 -1.83 0.62
C PHE A 4 10.06 -3.10 1.13
N TYR A 5 10.22 -3.18 2.44
CA TYR A 5 10.84 -4.32 3.12
C TYR A 5 9.98 -4.75 4.29
N ARG A 6 10.10 -6.01 4.67
CA ARG A 6 9.46 -6.53 5.87
C ARG A 6 10.53 -7.17 6.77
N SER A 7 10.57 -6.77 8.02
CA SER A 7 11.44 -7.37 9.02
C SER A 7 10.87 -8.70 9.54
N GLU A 8 11.66 -9.41 10.34
CA GLU A 8 11.21 -10.68 10.93
C GLU A 8 10.02 -10.49 11.87
N ASP A 9 9.94 -9.36 12.55
CA ASP A 9 8.81 -9.03 13.42
C ASP A 9 7.61 -8.45 12.66
N ARG A 10 7.66 -8.50 11.30
CA ARG A 10 6.59 -8.11 10.41
C ARG A 10 6.36 -6.59 10.32
N THR A 11 7.32 -5.79 10.75
CA THR A 11 7.30 -4.34 10.51
C THR A 11 7.60 -4.07 9.03
N VAL A 12 6.80 -3.24 8.38
CA VAL A 12 7.04 -2.82 7.01
C VAL A 12 7.83 -1.51 7.02
N LEU A 13 8.94 -1.50 6.29
CA LEU A 13 9.83 -0.35 6.16
C LEU A 13 9.80 0.15 4.71
N PHE A 14 9.92 1.45 4.57
CA PHE A 14 9.90 2.10 3.27
C PHE A 14 11.23 2.82 3.04
N GLU A 15 11.91 2.49 1.95
CA GLU A 15 13.13 3.17 1.54
C GLU A 15 12.76 4.44 0.78
N LEU A 16 12.91 5.58 1.45
CA LEU A 16 12.60 6.89 0.86
C LEU A 16 13.63 7.29 -0.20
N PHE A 17 14.88 7.21 0.18
CA PHE A 17 16.01 7.54 -0.68
C PHE A 17 17.05 6.45 -0.52
N GLY A 18 17.57 5.96 -1.62
CA GLY A 18 18.58 4.95 -1.52
C GLY A 18 19.23 4.67 -2.86
N ALA A 19 20.53 4.40 -2.80
CA ALA A 19 21.30 3.93 -3.94
C ALA A 19 21.74 2.50 -3.75
N GLY A 20 21.35 1.88 -2.63
CA GLY A 20 21.72 0.52 -2.32
C GLY A 20 20.89 -0.50 -3.08
N THR A 21 21.33 -1.72 -3.02
CA THR A 21 20.67 -2.83 -3.72
C THR A 21 19.76 -3.62 -2.80
N SER A 22 20.09 -3.71 -1.53
CA SER A 22 19.28 -4.44 -0.56
C SER A 22 19.65 -4.03 0.86
N VAL A 23 18.75 -4.32 1.78
CA VAL A 23 18.99 -4.18 3.21
C VAL A 23 19.03 -5.59 3.80
N GLU A 24 20.08 -5.87 4.58
CA GLU A 24 20.25 -7.18 5.19
C GLU A 24 19.13 -7.52 6.15
N ASN A 25 18.77 -8.80 6.19
CA ASN A 25 17.75 -9.35 7.09
C ASN A 25 16.34 -8.81 6.87
N LEU A 26 16.10 -8.13 5.76
CA LEU A 26 14.79 -7.63 5.39
C LEU A 26 14.35 -8.26 4.08
N LYS A 27 13.08 -8.65 4.03
CA LYS A 27 12.48 -9.22 2.83
C LYS A 27 11.93 -8.11 1.96
N ASN A 28 12.33 -8.08 0.69
CA ASN A 28 11.72 -7.20 -0.31
C ASN A 28 10.26 -7.56 -0.52
N LEU A 29 9.41 -6.54 -0.60
CA LEU A 29 8.01 -6.71 -0.92
C LEU A 29 7.73 -6.15 -2.31
N LYS A 30 6.89 -6.86 -3.06
CA LYS A 30 6.42 -6.41 -4.37
C LYS A 30 5.07 -5.74 -4.22
N ALA A 31 4.91 -4.57 -4.86
CA ALA A 31 3.62 -3.92 -4.92
C ALA A 31 2.59 -4.81 -5.64
N ASN A 32 1.34 -4.71 -5.22
CA ASN A 32 0.19 -5.42 -5.81
C ASN A 32 0.30 -6.95 -5.74
N THR A 33 1.13 -7.47 -4.84
CA THR A 33 1.24 -8.90 -4.58
C THR A 33 1.02 -9.19 -3.11
N THR A 34 0.80 -10.46 -2.78
CA THR A 34 0.57 -10.88 -1.41
C THR A 34 1.07 -12.31 -1.20
N ASP A 35 1.49 -12.58 0.03
CA ASP A 35 1.84 -13.95 0.47
C ASP A 35 0.63 -14.69 1.01
N ALA A 36 -0.51 -13.99 1.14
CA ALA A 36 -1.72 -14.54 1.76
C ALA A 36 -2.82 -14.73 0.71
N ALA A 37 -4.08 -14.64 1.10
CA ALA A 37 -5.21 -14.76 0.19
C ALA A 37 -5.22 -13.60 -0.80
N VAL A 38 -4.96 -13.90 -2.06
CA VAL A 38 -4.83 -12.89 -3.11
C VAL A 38 -6.08 -12.03 -3.23
N GLU A 39 -7.25 -12.66 -3.23
CA GLU A 39 -8.53 -11.97 -3.38
C GLU A 39 -8.85 -11.02 -2.23
N LYS A 40 -8.16 -11.14 -1.09
CA LYS A 40 -8.40 -10.28 0.09
C LYS A 40 -7.36 -9.17 0.25
N HIS A 41 -6.26 -9.22 -0.47
CA HIS A 41 -5.15 -8.29 -0.28
C HIS A 41 -4.76 -7.52 -1.53
N VAL A 42 -5.14 -7.99 -2.71
CA VAL A 42 -4.83 -7.30 -3.95
C VAL A 42 -5.75 -6.08 -4.07
N PRO A 43 -5.21 -4.87 -4.15
CA PRO A 43 -6.02 -3.68 -4.25
C PRO A 43 -6.74 -3.58 -5.59
N VAL A 44 -7.96 -3.06 -5.55
CA VAL A 44 -8.74 -2.71 -6.73
C VAL A 44 -8.65 -1.20 -6.89
N VAL A 45 -8.09 -0.76 -8.01
CA VAL A 45 -7.81 0.65 -8.25
C VAL A 45 -8.70 1.19 -9.36
N THR A 46 -9.31 2.34 -9.13
CA THR A 46 -10.02 3.10 -10.15
C THR A 46 -9.48 4.53 -10.17
N GLN A 47 -9.46 5.13 -11.34
CA GLN A 47 -8.98 6.50 -11.48
C GLN A 47 -9.99 7.32 -12.26
N ASP A 48 -10.28 8.52 -11.76
CA ASP A 48 -11.13 9.50 -12.40
C ASP A 48 -10.43 10.86 -12.35
N GLY A 49 -9.84 11.25 -13.48
CA GLY A 49 -9.04 12.47 -13.54
C GLY A 49 -7.86 12.40 -12.57
N ASN A 50 -7.79 13.34 -11.63
CA ASN A 50 -6.72 13.40 -10.64
C ASN A 50 -7.06 12.63 -9.34
N LYS A 51 -8.17 11.90 -9.32
CA LYS A 51 -8.56 11.11 -8.15
C LYS A 51 -8.31 9.63 -8.37
N VAL A 52 -7.59 9.02 -7.45
CA VAL A 52 -7.27 7.60 -7.46
C VAL A 52 -7.96 6.97 -6.25
N SER A 53 -8.87 6.04 -6.51
CA SER A 53 -9.60 5.33 -5.45
C SER A 53 -9.09 3.91 -5.36
N VAL A 54 -8.76 3.49 -4.15
CA VAL A 54 -8.23 2.16 -3.88
C VAL A 54 -9.15 1.47 -2.87
N ALA A 55 -9.68 0.32 -3.27
CA ALA A 55 -10.37 -0.58 -2.37
C ALA A 55 -9.47 -1.78 -2.12
N VAL A 56 -9.22 -2.12 -0.87
CA VAL A 56 -8.38 -3.28 -0.59
C VAL A 56 -9.22 -4.51 -0.79
N SER A 57 -9.03 -5.06 -2.01
CA SER A 57 -9.59 -6.31 -2.47
C SER A 57 -11.04 -6.19 -2.98
N SER A 58 -11.40 -7.09 -3.89
CA SER A 58 -12.77 -7.27 -4.37
C SER A 58 -13.62 -8.06 -3.37
N VAL A 59 -12.98 -8.71 -2.41
CA VAL A 59 -13.63 -9.44 -1.31
C VAL A 59 -13.35 -8.68 -0.03
N GLU A 60 -14.39 -8.41 0.75
CA GLU A 60 -14.26 -7.65 1.99
C GLU A 60 -13.24 -8.27 2.94
N HIS A 61 -12.29 -7.47 3.39
CA HIS A 61 -11.28 -7.88 4.36
C HIS A 61 -11.75 -7.52 5.77
N PRO A 62 -11.53 -8.40 6.76
CA PRO A 62 -11.83 -8.06 8.15
C PRO A 62 -11.07 -6.82 8.60
N MET A 63 -11.70 -6.02 9.45
CA MET A 63 -11.09 -4.83 10.05
C MET A 63 -11.22 -4.90 11.58
N LEU A 64 -10.77 -6.03 12.13
CA LEU A 64 -10.85 -6.33 13.56
C LEU A 64 -9.51 -6.03 14.24
N PRO A 65 -9.51 -5.75 15.56
CA PRO A 65 -8.25 -5.43 16.24
C PRO A 65 -7.12 -6.44 16.04
N GLU A 66 -7.45 -7.72 15.95
CA GLU A 66 -6.46 -8.79 15.77
C GLU A 66 -6.08 -9.01 14.31
N HIS A 67 -6.84 -8.47 13.38
CA HIS A 67 -6.60 -8.68 11.95
C HIS A 67 -7.30 -7.60 11.12
N TYR A 68 -6.53 -6.66 10.58
CA TYR A 68 -7.09 -5.59 9.76
C TYR A 68 -6.05 -5.06 8.77
N ILE A 69 -6.53 -4.38 7.74
CA ILE A 69 -5.68 -3.66 6.81
C ILE A 69 -5.23 -2.37 7.49
N MET A 70 -3.93 -2.18 7.64
CA MET A 70 -3.37 -1.04 8.37
C MET A 70 -3.29 0.22 7.51
N GLY A 71 -3.22 0.08 6.20
CA GLY A 71 -3.14 1.24 5.33
C GLY A 71 -2.94 0.88 3.88
N VAL A 72 -2.94 1.93 3.06
CA VAL A 72 -2.68 1.86 1.62
C VAL A 72 -1.66 2.94 1.28
N TYR A 73 -0.65 2.58 0.54
CA TYR A 73 0.30 3.51 -0.04
C TYR A 73 0.21 3.45 -1.56
N ILE A 74 0.08 4.62 -2.19
CA ILE A 74 0.20 4.71 -3.65
C ILE A 74 1.50 5.39 -4.01
N GLU A 75 2.18 4.89 -5.03
CA GLU A 75 3.36 5.51 -5.59
C GLU A 75 2.99 6.21 -6.88
N THR A 76 3.41 7.46 -7.02
CA THR A 76 3.13 8.29 -8.18
C THR A 76 4.44 8.72 -8.83
N LYS A 77 4.35 9.37 -9.99
CA LYS A 77 5.51 9.85 -10.72
C LYS A 77 6.40 10.76 -9.86
N ASN A 78 5.81 11.61 -9.04
CA ASN A 78 6.54 12.61 -8.27
C ASN A 78 6.65 12.28 -6.78
N GLY A 79 6.21 11.10 -6.34
CA GLY A 79 6.28 10.75 -4.93
C GLY A 79 5.28 9.67 -4.56
N GLY A 80 4.48 9.92 -3.54
CA GLY A 80 3.48 8.96 -3.10
C GLY A 80 2.62 9.53 -1.99
N GLN A 81 1.59 8.77 -1.63
CA GLN A 81 0.67 9.14 -0.56
C GLN A 81 0.32 7.92 0.28
N LEU A 82 0.23 8.10 1.57
CA LEU A 82 -0.14 7.05 2.53
C LEU A 82 -1.46 7.40 3.19
N HIS A 83 -2.36 6.43 3.24
CA HIS A 83 -3.56 6.50 4.05
C HIS A 83 -3.55 5.36 5.06
N ARG A 84 -3.66 5.68 6.35
CA ARG A 84 -3.73 4.68 7.42
C ARG A 84 -5.16 4.43 7.82
N PHE A 85 -5.48 3.15 8.03
CA PHE A 85 -6.80 2.73 8.53
C PHE A 85 -6.73 2.42 10.02
N GLN A 86 -7.89 2.49 10.63
CA GLN A 86 -8.12 2.02 11.99
C GLN A 86 -9.08 0.83 11.94
N THR A 87 -9.13 0.07 13.03
CA THR A 87 -10.10 -1.01 13.13
C THR A 87 -11.51 -0.46 13.01
N GLY A 88 -12.35 -1.17 12.28
CA GLY A 88 -13.72 -0.72 12.01
C GLY A 88 -13.86 0.16 10.78
N ASP A 89 -12.76 0.66 10.21
CA ASP A 89 -12.81 1.43 8.97
C ASP A 89 -13.20 0.55 7.79
N THR A 90 -13.80 1.16 6.77
CA THR A 90 -13.92 0.52 5.47
C THR A 90 -12.56 0.61 4.79
N PRO A 91 -11.98 -0.51 4.28
CA PRO A 91 -10.63 -0.49 3.71
C PRO A 91 -10.61 0.11 2.31
N LYS A 92 -11.01 1.35 2.20
CA LYS A 92 -11.03 2.13 0.96
C LYS A 92 -10.42 3.49 1.20
N ALA A 93 -9.67 3.99 0.23
CA ALA A 93 -9.09 5.33 0.31
C ALA A 93 -9.15 6.00 -1.06
N THR A 94 -9.34 7.31 -1.06
CA THR A 94 -9.29 8.11 -2.28
C THR A 94 -8.18 9.13 -2.13
N PHE A 95 -7.31 9.17 -3.13
CA PHE A 95 -6.18 10.10 -3.16
C PHE A 95 -6.40 11.12 -4.26
N THR A 96 -6.02 12.36 -4.00
CA THR A 96 -6.01 13.42 -5.01
C THR A 96 -4.58 13.67 -5.43
N LEU A 97 -4.33 13.59 -6.73
CA LEU A 97 -3.02 13.85 -7.29
C LEU A 97 -2.82 15.35 -7.51
N ALA A 98 -1.59 15.83 -7.28
CA ALA A 98 -1.22 17.18 -7.62
C ALA A 98 -1.21 17.36 -9.15
N ASP A 99 -1.35 18.61 -9.60
CA ASP A 99 -1.27 18.92 -11.03
C ASP A 99 0.07 18.45 -11.59
N GLY A 100 0.02 17.69 -12.67
CA GLY A 100 1.21 17.14 -13.32
C GLY A 100 1.73 15.84 -12.72
N ASP A 101 1.17 15.37 -11.61
CA ASP A 101 1.51 14.06 -11.09
C ASP A 101 0.69 12.97 -11.77
N GLU A 102 1.22 11.75 -11.79
CA GLU A 102 0.60 10.60 -12.47
C GLU A 102 0.70 9.35 -11.60
N PHE A 103 -0.36 8.59 -11.61
CA PHE A 103 -0.40 7.29 -10.94
C PHE A 103 -0.05 6.17 -11.92
#